data_aa3fe2b5ea6c3d824ab7aac6789f5776
#
_entry.id   aa3fe2b5ea6c3d824ab7aac6789f5776
#
_cell.length_a   1.000
_cell.length_b   1.000
_cell.length_c   1.000
_cell.angle_alpha   90.00
_cell.angle_beta   90.00
_cell.angle_gamma   90.00
#
_symmetry.space_group_name_H-M   'P 1'
#
loop_
_entity.id
_entity.type
_entity.pdbx_description
1 polymer ?
#
loop_
_entity_poly.entity_id
_entity_poly.type
_entity_poly.pdbx_seq_one_letter_code
_entity_poly.pdbx_strand_id
1 'polypeptide(L)'
;MSTGVASVEKDHPSTSTRYPSAVKIWLIIGLVMIFFQVVIGGVTRLTGSGLSITKWEIVTGTFPPMNAQQWEEEFDLYKATPQYEKINEGMSIGDFKFIYFWEYFHRLWARSMGFVFIIPLVFFWRKKWIDKPLYRRLGIVFLLAGLVASFGWIMVASGLINRPWVNAYKLTMHLSLAFILYSYLLWTTFGASLPEIKVINNSVLKRGILLILAVLSLQIILGGVVSGMKAGLFYPTWPDMNGEWVPAILLEGSQWNVDNFVQYDKGGFMAAFIQLAHRCTAYLLTIIVLAYFFRAKKMLITKEFNLGLYMLISMLVIQVLLGIFTLLNSLGSIPVGLGVMHQGGALILLSIVLFLLFQLRNVKNYENVENYVGKL
;
A
#
# COMPACT_ATOMS: atom_id res chain seq x y z
N MET A 1 -40.92 23.54 -56.92
CA MET A 1 -41.23 23.60 -55.48
C MET A 1 -40.18 22.73 -54.79
N SER A 2 -39.17 23.40 -54.26
CA SER A 2 -38.03 22.73 -53.54
C SER A 2 -38.31 22.87 -52.06
N THR A 3 -38.54 21.75 -51.37
CA THR A 3 -38.67 21.70 -49.92
C THR A 3 -37.31 21.44 -49.31
N GLY A 4 -36.69 22.51 -48.81
CA GLY A 4 -35.47 22.42 -48.00
C GLY A 4 -35.73 21.69 -46.69
N VAL A 5 -35.06 20.57 -46.47
CA VAL A 5 -34.94 19.89 -45.19
C VAL A 5 -33.85 20.58 -44.42
N ALA A 6 -34.22 21.34 -43.41
CA ALA A 6 -33.28 21.89 -42.42
C ALA A 6 -32.71 20.74 -41.61
N SER A 7 -31.39 20.49 -41.74
CA SER A 7 -30.65 19.61 -40.86
C SER A 7 -30.54 20.21 -39.46
N VAL A 8 -31.28 19.64 -38.50
CA VAL A 8 -31.12 19.95 -37.09
C VAL A 8 -29.78 19.37 -36.66
N GLU A 9 -28.80 20.22 -36.57
CA GLU A 9 -27.51 19.92 -35.93
C GLU A 9 -27.81 19.66 -34.46
N LYS A 10 -27.76 18.39 -34.05
CA LYS A 10 -27.85 18.02 -32.63
C LYS A 10 -26.57 18.51 -31.96
N ASP A 11 -26.64 19.61 -31.28
CA ASP A 11 -25.68 20.03 -30.29
C ASP A 11 -25.47 18.86 -29.31
N HIS A 12 -24.37 18.15 -29.44
CA HIS A 12 -23.91 17.25 -28.39
C HIS A 12 -23.54 18.14 -27.21
N PRO A 13 -24.20 17.99 -26.02
CA PRO A 13 -23.78 18.71 -24.86
C PRO A 13 -22.32 18.40 -24.59
N SER A 14 -21.49 19.43 -24.61
CA SER A 14 -20.08 19.34 -24.21
C SER A 14 -20.04 18.68 -22.84
N THR A 15 -19.44 17.49 -22.75
CA THR A 15 -19.26 16.76 -21.50
C THR A 15 -18.40 17.61 -20.55
N SER A 16 -19.05 18.49 -19.78
CA SER A 16 -18.35 19.26 -18.76
C SER A 16 -17.86 18.30 -17.69
N THR A 17 -16.56 18.06 -17.66
CA THR A 17 -15.94 17.24 -16.63
C THR A 17 -16.22 17.84 -15.25
N ARG A 18 -16.83 17.07 -14.33
CA ARG A 18 -17.31 17.48 -13.00
C ARG A 18 -16.30 18.32 -12.20
N TYR A 19 -15.00 18.11 -12.38
CA TYR A 19 -13.94 18.83 -11.70
C TYR A 19 -12.91 19.38 -12.68
N PRO A 20 -12.32 20.57 -12.42
CA PRO A 20 -11.21 21.10 -13.19
C PRO A 20 -10.03 20.15 -13.26
N SER A 21 -9.26 20.19 -14.36
CA SER A 21 -8.08 19.34 -14.55
C SER A 21 -7.06 19.49 -13.43
N ALA A 22 -6.91 20.68 -12.85
CA ALA A 22 -6.01 20.92 -11.71
C ALA A 22 -6.39 20.08 -10.49
N VAL A 23 -7.68 19.91 -10.18
CA VAL A 23 -8.14 19.06 -9.07
C VAL A 23 -7.82 17.60 -9.36
N LYS A 24 -8.05 17.12 -10.59
CA LYS A 24 -7.74 15.73 -10.99
C LYS A 24 -6.25 15.44 -10.91
N ILE A 25 -5.41 16.35 -11.43
CA ILE A 25 -3.95 16.22 -11.39
C ILE A 25 -3.46 16.19 -9.94
N TRP A 26 -3.99 17.06 -9.09
CA TRP A 26 -3.64 17.09 -7.67
C TRP A 26 -3.97 15.77 -6.94
N LEU A 27 -5.12 15.17 -7.21
CA LEU A 27 -5.48 13.85 -6.66
C LEU A 27 -4.51 12.77 -7.13
N ILE A 28 -4.12 12.79 -8.41
CA ILE A 28 -3.13 11.87 -8.98
C ILE A 28 -1.75 12.08 -8.33
N ILE A 29 -1.32 13.33 -8.15
CA ILE A 29 -0.05 13.64 -7.45
C ILE A 29 -0.08 13.08 -6.03
N GLY A 30 -1.17 13.29 -5.28
CA GLY A 30 -1.33 12.73 -3.94
C GLY A 30 -1.23 11.20 -3.93
N LEU A 31 -1.86 10.54 -4.91
CA LEU A 31 -1.80 9.08 -5.06
C LEU A 31 -0.38 8.59 -5.34
N VAL A 32 0.34 9.24 -6.26
CA VAL A 32 1.73 8.93 -6.60
C VAL A 32 2.63 9.16 -5.39
N MET A 33 2.42 10.22 -4.63
CA MET A 33 3.20 10.49 -3.42
C MET A 33 2.98 9.42 -2.34
N ILE A 34 1.75 8.94 -2.13
CA ILE A 34 1.50 7.83 -1.19
C ILE A 34 2.14 6.53 -1.68
N PHE A 35 2.09 6.24 -2.99
CA PHE A 35 2.78 5.10 -3.57
C PHE A 35 4.28 5.13 -3.24
N PHE A 36 4.95 6.25 -3.51
CA PHE A 36 6.37 6.40 -3.20
C PHE A 36 6.66 6.42 -1.69
N GLN A 37 5.74 6.94 -0.86
CA GLN A 37 5.88 6.85 0.60
C GLN A 37 5.95 5.38 1.06
N VAL A 38 5.12 4.50 0.51
CA VAL A 38 5.15 3.06 0.80
C VAL A 38 6.45 2.43 0.30
N VAL A 39 6.92 2.79 -0.89
CA VAL A 39 8.19 2.32 -1.46
C VAL A 39 9.38 2.76 -0.59
N ILE A 40 9.46 4.04 -0.24
CA ILE A 40 10.51 4.59 0.64
C ILE A 40 10.46 3.92 2.01
N GLY A 41 9.25 3.71 2.57
CA GLY A 41 9.06 2.96 3.82
C GLY A 41 9.59 1.53 3.74
N GLY A 42 9.41 0.87 2.59
CA GLY A 42 10.00 -0.44 2.30
C GLY A 42 11.53 -0.41 2.32
N VAL A 43 12.15 0.56 1.69
CA VAL A 43 13.62 0.76 1.74
C VAL A 43 14.06 0.99 3.18
N THR A 44 13.45 1.96 3.89
CA THR A 44 13.75 2.28 5.29
C THR A 44 13.69 1.03 6.18
N ARG A 45 12.66 0.19 5.98
CA ARG A 45 12.49 -1.05 6.75
C ARG A 45 13.55 -2.10 6.42
N LEU A 46 13.84 -2.33 5.12
CA LEU A 46 14.74 -3.41 4.68
C LEU A 46 16.22 -3.06 4.87
N THR A 47 16.57 -1.79 4.91
CA THR A 47 17.92 -1.32 5.26
C THR A 47 18.15 -1.22 6.78
N GLY A 48 17.14 -1.55 7.60
CA GLY A 48 17.25 -1.42 9.06
C GLY A 48 17.27 0.04 9.56
N SER A 49 16.86 1.00 8.72
CA SER A 49 17.00 2.44 9.02
C SER A 49 15.97 2.99 10.00
N GLY A 50 14.83 2.31 10.19
CA GLY A 50 13.63 2.88 10.84
C GLY A 50 13.72 3.12 12.36
N LEU A 51 14.89 3.02 12.98
CA LEU A 51 15.15 3.31 14.39
C LEU A 51 16.42 4.18 14.58
N SER A 52 16.91 4.80 13.50
CA SER A 52 18.14 5.60 13.51
C SER A 52 17.94 7.00 14.10
N ILE A 53 16.72 7.54 14.02
CA ILE A 53 16.33 8.84 14.58
C ILE A 53 15.60 8.59 15.89
N THR A 54 16.28 8.83 17.00
CA THR A 54 15.80 8.51 18.35
C THR A 54 14.79 9.51 18.90
N LYS A 55 14.86 10.78 18.45
CA LYS A 55 13.93 11.83 18.87
C LYS A 55 12.76 11.97 17.92
N TRP A 56 11.56 12.10 18.49
CA TRP A 56 10.35 12.35 17.70
C TRP A 56 10.06 13.85 17.64
N GLU A 57 10.65 14.50 16.67
CA GLU A 57 10.47 15.94 16.42
C GLU A 57 9.67 16.15 15.14
N ILE A 58 8.41 16.58 15.27
CA ILE A 58 7.50 16.74 14.12
C ILE A 58 7.88 17.95 13.28
N VAL A 59 8.22 19.08 13.92
CA VAL A 59 8.49 20.37 13.26
C VAL A 59 9.99 20.66 13.22
N THR A 60 10.69 20.60 14.36
CA THR A 60 12.11 20.95 14.51
C THR A 60 13.01 19.96 13.78
N GLY A 61 12.68 18.66 13.73
CA GLY A 61 13.39 17.62 12.98
C GLY A 61 13.21 17.66 11.45
N THR A 62 12.91 18.85 10.88
CA THR A 62 12.78 19.01 9.42
C THR A 62 14.11 19.16 8.73
N PHE A 63 15.14 19.61 9.42
CA PHE A 63 16.50 19.71 8.90
C PHE A 63 17.37 18.57 9.44
N PRO A 64 18.19 17.93 8.57
CA PRO A 64 19.15 16.94 9.04
C PRO A 64 20.31 17.62 9.77
N PRO A 65 21.17 16.86 10.49
CA PRO A 65 22.40 17.42 11.03
C PRO A 65 23.24 18.11 9.95
N MET A 66 23.65 19.37 10.18
CA MET A 66 24.27 20.24 9.17
C MET A 66 25.80 20.34 9.31
N ASN A 67 26.36 19.91 10.45
CA ASN A 67 27.77 19.95 10.73
C ASN A 67 28.26 18.68 11.46
N ALA A 68 29.58 18.53 11.58
CA ALA A 68 30.18 17.33 12.17
C ALA A 68 29.74 17.12 13.63
N GLN A 69 29.65 18.17 14.41
CA GLN A 69 29.25 18.09 15.82
C GLN A 69 27.82 17.54 15.96
N GLN A 70 26.89 18.06 15.19
CA GLN A 70 25.48 17.57 15.21
C GLN A 70 25.39 16.11 14.78
N TRP A 71 26.22 15.68 13.84
CA TRP A 71 26.27 14.27 13.43
C TRP A 71 26.79 13.36 14.53
N GLU A 72 27.83 13.80 15.28
CA GLU A 72 28.33 13.04 16.44
C GLU A 72 27.28 12.97 17.56
N GLU A 73 26.59 14.06 17.86
CA GLU A 73 25.52 14.11 18.85
C GLU A 73 24.38 13.12 18.51
N GLU A 74 23.89 13.09 17.26
CA GLU A 74 22.86 12.14 16.83
C GLU A 74 23.37 10.71 16.81
N PHE A 75 24.63 10.49 16.47
CA PHE A 75 25.22 9.15 16.49
C PHE A 75 25.40 8.64 17.94
N ASP A 76 25.77 9.50 18.87
CA ASP A 76 25.86 9.11 20.29
C ASP A 76 24.50 8.77 20.89
N LEU A 77 23.44 9.49 20.51
CA LEU A 77 22.07 9.11 20.86
C LEU A 77 21.68 7.73 20.28
N TYR A 78 22.07 7.45 19.05
CA TYR A 78 21.82 6.16 18.42
C TYR A 78 22.60 5.02 19.09
N LYS A 79 23.86 5.26 19.50
CA LYS A 79 24.68 4.27 20.23
C LYS A 79 24.04 3.77 21.52
N ALA A 80 23.17 4.58 22.15
CA ALA A 80 22.42 4.19 23.34
C ALA A 80 21.15 3.36 23.05
N THR A 81 20.91 2.99 21.79
CA THR A 81 19.73 2.20 21.41
C THR A 81 20.01 0.68 21.41
N PRO A 82 18.98 -0.14 21.70
CA PRO A 82 19.10 -1.60 21.59
C PRO A 82 19.50 -2.08 20.17
N GLN A 83 19.20 -1.30 19.12
CA GLN A 83 19.57 -1.64 17.76
C GLN A 83 21.09 -1.54 17.56
N TYR A 84 21.70 -0.47 18.07
CA TYR A 84 23.17 -0.35 17.99
C TYR A 84 23.85 -1.44 18.82
N GLU A 85 23.49 -1.56 20.09
CA GLU A 85 24.13 -2.52 21.02
C GLU A 85 24.07 -4.00 20.54
N LYS A 86 22.95 -4.41 19.91
CA LYS A 86 22.72 -5.81 19.56
C LYS A 86 22.99 -6.17 18.10
N ILE A 87 23.01 -5.18 17.21
CA ILE A 87 23.10 -5.43 15.75
C ILE A 87 24.20 -4.62 15.09
N ASN A 88 24.35 -3.36 15.45
CA ASN A 88 25.20 -2.40 14.74
C ASN A 88 26.40 -1.93 15.58
N GLU A 89 26.78 -2.69 16.60
CA GLU A 89 27.98 -2.41 17.41
C GLU A 89 29.21 -2.28 16.51
N GLY A 90 29.99 -1.21 16.70
CA GLY A 90 31.17 -0.92 15.86
C GLY A 90 30.84 -0.26 14.50
N MET A 91 29.59 0.08 14.23
CA MET A 91 29.18 0.79 13.01
C MET A 91 29.95 2.12 12.88
N SER A 92 30.36 2.44 11.65
CA SER A 92 30.99 3.73 11.36
C SER A 92 29.96 4.86 11.29
N ILE A 93 30.41 6.11 11.48
CA ILE A 93 29.53 7.27 11.27
C ILE A 93 29.03 7.38 9.82
N GLY A 94 29.77 6.85 8.86
CA GLY A 94 29.36 6.78 7.45
C GLY A 94 28.14 5.86 7.27
N ASP A 95 28.17 4.67 7.87
CA ASP A 95 27.06 3.72 7.85
C ASP A 95 25.85 4.26 8.61
N PHE A 96 26.09 4.96 9.75
CA PHE A 96 25.02 5.63 10.48
C PHE A 96 24.33 6.70 9.62
N LYS A 97 25.09 7.54 8.90
CA LYS A 97 24.52 8.54 7.98
C LYS A 97 23.66 7.91 6.89
N PHE A 98 24.02 6.72 6.40
CA PHE A 98 23.22 5.99 5.40
C PHE A 98 21.85 5.55 5.97
N ILE A 99 21.82 4.95 7.15
CA ILE A 99 20.55 4.54 7.76
C ILE A 99 19.73 5.76 8.22
N TYR A 100 20.37 6.79 8.73
CA TYR A 100 19.73 8.06 9.10
C TYR A 100 19.08 8.72 7.88
N PHE A 101 19.75 8.74 6.73
CA PHE A 101 19.21 9.33 5.50
C PHE A 101 17.87 8.69 5.08
N TRP A 102 17.75 7.39 5.09
CA TRP A 102 16.52 6.73 4.66
C TRP A 102 15.36 6.98 5.62
N GLU A 103 15.59 7.00 6.92
CA GLU A 103 14.55 7.35 7.88
C GLU A 103 14.17 8.83 7.79
N TYR A 104 15.15 9.72 7.71
CA TYR A 104 14.93 11.15 7.51
C TYR A 104 14.14 11.42 6.23
N PHE A 105 14.52 10.81 5.11
CA PHE A 105 13.85 10.99 3.83
C PHE A 105 12.40 10.49 3.86
N HIS A 106 12.13 9.35 4.50
CA HIS A 106 10.78 8.84 4.72
C HIS A 106 9.92 9.84 5.51
N ARG A 107 10.47 10.40 6.60
CA ARG A 107 9.78 11.41 7.41
C ARG A 107 9.59 12.73 6.67
N LEU A 108 10.59 13.19 5.91
CA LEU A 108 10.52 14.40 5.09
C LEU A 108 9.47 14.28 3.99
N TRP A 109 9.43 13.16 3.29
CA TRP A 109 8.43 12.89 2.26
C TRP A 109 7.02 12.93 2.83
N ALA A 110 6.79 12.33 4.01
CA ALA A 110 5.50 12.39 4.71
C ALA A 110 5.08 13.84 5.06
N ARG A 111 6.02 14.66 5.55
CA ARG A 111 5.76 16.09 5.81
C ARG A 111 5.40 16.85 4.52
N SER A 112 6.15 16.60 3.44
CA SER A 112 5.90 17.21 2.13
C SER A 112 4.51 16.85 1.60
N MET A 113 4.03 15.62 1.79
CA MET A 113 2.68 15.21 1.43
C MET A 113 1.63 16.06 2.16
N GLY A 114 1.84 16.39 3.44
CA GLY A 114 0.95 17.26 4.19
C GLY A 114 0.77 18.63 3.52
N PHE A 115 1.86 19.26 3.10
CA PHE A 115 1.80 20.55 2.40
C PHE A 115 1.15 20.43 1.02
N VAL A 116 1.52 19.43 0.23
CA VAL A 116 0.95 19.17 -1.10
C VAL A 116 -0.55 18.84 -1.01
N PHE A 117 -1.01 18.29 0.11
CA PHE A 117 -2.42 18.04 0.34
C PHE A 117 -3.18 19.30 0.83
N ILE A 118 -2.67 19.97 1.88
CA ILE A 118 -3.43 21.04 2.56
C ILE A 118 -3.48 22.32 1.74
N ILE A 119 -2.36 22.75 1.13
CA ILE A 119 -2.30 24.03 0.42
C ILE A 119 -3.28 24.05 -0.78
N PRO A 120 -3.26 23.06 -1.71
CA PRO A 120 -4.22 23.04 -2.80
C PRO A 120 -5.67 22.80 -2.31
N LEU A 121 -5.87 22.01 -1.22
CA LEU A 121 -7.20 21.79 -0.66
C LEU A 121 -7.87 23.14 -0.27
N VAL A 122 -7.14 24.00 0.46
CA VAL A 122 -7.62 25.33 0.86
C VAL A 122 -7.85 26.22 -0.35
N PHE A 123 -6.94 26.18 -1.33
CA PHE A 123 -7.07 26.97 -2.56
C PHE A 123 -8.32 26.54 -3.37
N PHE A 124 -8.50 25.24 -3.63
CA PHE A 124 -9.64 24.73 -4.40
C PHE A 124 -10.97 24.91 -3.66
N TRP A 125 -10.95 24.81 -2.34
CA TRP A 125 -12.12 25.11 -1.52
C TRP A 125 -12.54 26.59 -1.66
N ARG A 126 -11.60 27.53 -1.55
CA ARG A 126 -11.87 28.96 -1.75
C ARG A 126 -12.36 29.29 -3.15
N LYS A 127 -11.84 28.60 -4.17
CA LYS A 127 -12.27 28.74 -5.57
C LYS A 127 -13.59 28.03 -5.87
N LYS A 128 -14.19 27.32 -4.93
CA LYS A 128 -15.40 26.49 -5.10
C LYS A 128 -15.24 25.43 -6.20
N TRP A 129 -14.02 24.94 -6.44
CA TRP A 129 -13.71 23.89 -7.41
C TRP A 129 -13.97 22.47 -6.86
N ILE A 130 -14.21 22.37 -5.56
CA ILE A 130 -14.49 21.12 -4.83
C ILE A 130 -15.91 21.20 -4.29
N ASP A 131 -16.74 20.21 -4.61
CA ASP A 131 -18.09 20.06 -4.08
C ASP A 131 -18.10 19.41 -2.68
N LYS A 132 -19.22 19.47 -2.01
CA LYS A 132 -19.39 18.90 -0.67
C LYS A 132 -19.11 17.39 -0.59
N PRO A 133 -19.50 16.55 -1.58
CA PRO A 133 -19.13 15.13 -1.59
C PRO A 133 -17.63 14.90 -1.67
N LEU A 134 -16.90 15.59 -2.55
CA LEU A 134 -15.44 15.44 -2.65
C LEU A 134 -14.74 15.95 -1.37
N TYR A 135 -15.19 17.10 -0.84
CA TYR A 135 -14.66 17.65 0.41
C TYR A 135 -14.77 16.64 1.58
N ARG A 136 -15.91 15.96 1.74
CA ARG A 136 -16.09 14.93 2.76
C ARG A 136 -15.13 13.75 2.56
N ARG A 137 -14.95 13.31 1.31
CA ARG A 137 -13.98 12.22 1.00
C ARG A 137 -12.55 12.63 1.34
N LEU A 138 -12.15 13.85 1.04
CA LEU A 138 -10.82 14.38 1.37
C LEU A 138 -10.63 14.52 2.89
N GLY A 139 -11.70 14.85 3.64
CA GLY A 139 -11.68 14.79 5.10
C GLY A 139 -11.37 13.38 5.64
N ILE A 140 -11.95 12.35 5.03
CA ILE A 140 -11.62 10.95 5.38
C ILE A 140 -10.17 10.61 5.03
N VAL A 141 -9.67 11.07 3.87
CA VAL A 141 -8.24 10.91 3.50
C VAL A 141 -7.35 11.52 4.57
N PHE A 142 -7.67 12.73 5.05
CA PHE A 142 -6.91 13.40 6.11
C PHE A 142 -6.93 12.61 7.42
N LEU A 143 -8.09 12.09 7.85
CA LEU A 143 -8.21 11.25 9.04
C LEU A 143 -7.41 9.96 8.91
N LEU A 144 -7.49 9.28 7.76
CA LEU A 144 -6.70 8.07 7.50
C LEU A 144 -5.20 8.36 7.50
N ALA A 145 -4.76 9.49 6.93
CA ALA A 145 -3.36 9.90 6.96
C ALA A 145 -2.87 10.15 8.41
N GLY A 146 -3.71 10.79 9.25
CA GLY A 146 -3.45 10.96 10.68
C GLY A 146 -3.32 9.61 11.41
N LEU A 147 -4.18 8.64 11.12
CA LEU A 147 -4.09 7.28 11.67
C LEU A 147 -2.79 6.59 11.25
N VAL A 148 -2.43 6.65 9.95
CA VAL A 148 -1.16 6.08 9.47
C VAL A 148 0.02 6.69 10.22
N ALA A 149 0.06 8.02 10.38
CA ALA A 149 1.13 8.71 11.10
C ALA A 149 1.20 8.28 12.58
N SER A 150 0.06 8.19 13.27
CA SER A 150 -0.04 7.76 14.67
C SER A 150 0.48 6.33 14.85
N PHE A 151 0.07 5.40 13.98
CA PHE A 151 0.56 4.03 14.04
C PHE A 151 2.03 3.89 13.67
N GLY A 152 2.55 4.76 12.78
CA GLY A 152 3.99 4.85 12.50
C GLY A 152 4.77 5.26 13.76
N TRP A 153 4.29 6.25 14.50
CA TRP A 153 4.88 6.65 15.76
C TRP A 153 4.85 5.52 16.81
N ILE A 154 3.69 4.87 17.03
CA ILE A 154 3.56 3.73 17.95
C ILE A 154 4.51 2.58 17.58
N MET A 155 4.70 2.36 16.27
CA MET A 155 5.59 1.33 15.75
C MET A 155 7.06 1.64 16.12
N VAL A 156 7.55 2.86 15.83
CA VAL A 156 8.92 3.29 16.13
C VAL A 156 9.17 3.31 17.63
N ALA A 157 8.27 3.91 18.42
CA ALA A 157 8.37 3.95 19.88
C ALA A 157 8.53 2.55 20.51
N SER A 158 7.92 1.53 19.90
CA SER A 158 8.03 0.15 20.41
C SER A 158 9.36 -0.54 20.13
N GLY A 159 10.12 -0.07 19.15
CA GLY A 159 11.43 -0.62 18.78
C GLY A 159 12.61 0.00 19.53
N LEU A 160 12.38 1.15 20.20
CA LEU A 160 13.45 1.86 20.93
C LEU A 160 13.61 1.40 22.39
N ILE A 161 12.76 0.50 22.90
CA ILE A 161 12.74 0.14 24.33
C ILE A 161 13.49 -1.19 24.58
N ASN A 162 13.02 -2.29 24.02
CA ASN A 162 13.50 -3.62 24.39
C ASN A 162 13.97 -4.47 23.20
N ARG A 163 13.64 -4.09 21.96
CA ARG A 163 13.90 -4.86 20.75
C ARG A 163 14.79 -4.05 19.79
N PRO A 164 15.74 -4.70 19.11
CA PRO A 164 16.60 -4.04 18.12
C PRO A 164 15.91 -3.81 16.76
N TRP A 165 14.60 -4.07 16.66
CA TRP A 165 13.75 -3.88 15.48
C TRP A 165 12.32 -3.53 15.87
N VAL A 166 11.57 -2.97 14.93
CA VAL A 166 10.15 -2.67 15.12
C VAL A 166 9.31 -3.95 15.25
N ASN A 167 8.26 -3.91 16.05
CA ASN A 167 7.36 -5.04 16.23
C ASN A 167 6.63 -5.39 14.92
N ALA A 168 6.65 -6.66 14.51
CA ALA A 168 6.08 -7.14 13.25
C ALA A 168 4.58 -6.86 13.11
N TYR A 169 3.81 -7.02 14.18
CA TYR A 169 2.38 -6.75 14.17
C TYR A 169 2.07 -5.25 14.02
N LYS A 170 2.82 -4.38 14.72
CA LYS A 170 2.67 -2.92 14.59
C LYS A 170 3.09 -2.43 13.20
N LEU A 171 4.15 -3.01 12.62
CA LEU A 171 4.55 -2.76 11.24
C LEU A 171 3.42 -3.12 10.27
N THR A 172 2.83 -4.30 10.44
CA THR A 172 1.72 -4.78 9.59
C THR A 172 0.50 -3.87 9.69
N MET A 173 0.15 -3.41 10.90
CA MET A 173 -0.96 -2.47 11.09
C MET A 173 -0.70 -1.13 10.39
N HIS A 174 0.50 -0.54 10.56
CA HIS A 174 0.89 0.69 9.88
C HIS A 174 0.83 0.54 8.36
N LEU A 175 1.39 -0.54 7.82
CA LEU A 175 1.37 -0.84 6.39
C LEU A 175 -0.07 -1.05 5.87
N SER A 176 -0.89 -1.81 6.59
CA SER A 176 -2.30 -2.06 6.21
C SER A 176 -3.11 -0.77 6.17
N LEU A 177 -2.92 0.13 7.14
CA LEU A 177 -3.56 1.46 7.15
C LEU A 177 -3.08 2.32 5.97
N ALA A 178 -1.80 2.24 5.58
CA ALA A 178 -1.29 2.94 4.41
C ALA A 178 -1.94 2.41 3.10
N PHE A 179 -2.16 1.10 2.99
CA PHE A 179 -2.87 0.49 1.86
C PHE A 179 -4.35 0.89 1.83
N ILE A 180 -5.01 1.01 2.98
CA ILE A 180 -6.39 1.51 3.08
C ILE A 180 -6.47 2.98 2.64
N LEU A 181 -5.56 3.83 3.12
CA LEU A 181 -5.45 5.23 2.71
C LEU A 181 -5.27 5.36 1.19
N TYR A 182 -4.30 4.60 0.64
CA TYR A 182 -4.04 4.55 -0.80
C TYR A 182 -5.29 4.13 -1.59
N SER A 183 -5.94 3.04 -1.18
CA SER A 183 -7.14 2.51 -1.83
C SER A 183 -8.31 3.51 -1.81
N TYR A 184 -8.49 4.20 -0.70
CA TYR A 184 -9.55 5.19 -0.54
C TYR A 184 -9.31 6.43 -1.40
N LEU A 185 -8.05 6.93 -1.46
CA LEU A 185 -7.69 8.03 -2.35
C LEU A 185 -7.79 7.61 -3.82
N LEU A 186 -7.35 6.39 -4.17
CA LEU A 186 -7.47 5.84 -5.54
C LEU A 186 -8.92 5.76 -5.99
N TRP A 187 -9.80 5.23 -5.14
CA TRP A 187 -11.24 5.18 -5.42
C TRP A 187 -11.85 6.58 -5.60
N THR A 188 -11.43 7.53 -4.79
CA THR A 188 -11.83 8.94 -4.90
C THR A 188 -11.34 9.56 -6.21
N THR A 189 -10.10 9.26 -6.60
CA THR A 189 -9.49 9.70 -7.85
C THR A 189 -10.20 9.11 -9.07
N PHE A 190 -10.57 7.83 -9.04
CA PHE A 190 -11.39 7.23 -10.12
C PHE A 190 -12.72 7.95 -10.27
N GLY A 191 -13.43 8.25 -9.17
CA GLY A 191 -14.70 8.97 -9.19
C GLY A 191 -14.58 10.40 -9.73
N ALA A 192 -13.43 11.04 -9.56
CA ALA A 192 -13.17 12.39 -10.06
C ALA A 192 -12.68 12.41 -11.53
N SER A 193 -11.89 11.40 -11.93
CA SER A 193 -11.16 11.40 -13.20
C SER A 193 -11.79 10.52 -14.29
N LEU A 194 -12.57 9.49 -13.90
CA LEU A 194 -13.16 8.49 -14.79
C LEU A 194 -14.70 8.42 -14.66
N PRO A 195 -15.44 9.54 -14.64
CA PRO A 195 -16.90 9.52 -14.46
C PRO A 195 -17.62 8.78 -15.60
N GLU A 196 -17.07 8.83 -16.82
CA GLU A 196 -17.70 8.32 -18.06
C GLU A 196 -17.43 6.81 -18.29
N ILE A 197 -16.59 6.16 -17.45
CA ILE A 197 -16.30 4.74 -17.64
C ILE A 197 -17.59 3.90 -17.49
N LYS A 198 -17.89 3.11 -18.53
CA LYS A 198 -19.10 2.27 -18.55
C LYS A 198 -19.14 1.35 -17.35
N VAL A 199 -20.29 1.33 -16.67
CA VAL A 199 -20.57 0.44 -15.56
C VAL A 199 -21.17 -0.86 -16.06
N ILE A 200 -20.62 -1.97 -15.59
CA ILE A 200 -21.07 -3.31 -15.92
C ILE A 200 -21.96 -3.79 -14.77
N ASN A 201 -23.24 -4.00 -15.03
CA ASN A 201 -24.16 -4.55 -14.04
C ASN A 201 -24.12 -6.09 -14.10
N ASN A 202 -23.16 -6.69 -13.44
CA ASN A 202 -22.99 -8.13 -13.37
C ASN A 202 -22.61 -8.57 -11.96
N SER A 203 -23.55 -9.18 -11.25
CA SER A 203 -23.35 -9.60 -9.85
C SER A 203 -22.34 -10.74 -9.70
N VAL A 204 -22.17 -11.58 -10.72
CA VAL A 204 -21.20 -12.70 -10.70
C VAL A 204 -19.78 -12.13 -10.80
N LEU A 205 -19.53 -11.21 -11.75
CA LEU A 205 -18.24 -10.53 -11.86
C LEU A 205 -17.92 -9.73 -10.61
N LYS A 206 -18.92 -9.03 -10.05
CA LYS A 206 -18.74 -8.24 -8.82
C LYS A 206 -18.38 -9.12 -7.62
N ARG A 207 -19.07 -10.24 -7.40
CA ARG A 207 -18.74 -11.18 -6.32
C ARG A 207 -17.35 -11.78 -6.49
N GLY A 208 -16.96 -12.13 -7.72
CA GLY A 208 -15.63 -12.66 -8.01
C GLY A 208 -14.51 -11.66 -7.70
N ILE A 209 -14.64 -10.40 -8.12
CA ILE A 209 -13.61 -9.38 -7.84
C ILE A 209 -13.57 -8.99 -6.34
N LEU A 210 -14.70 -9.04 -5.63
CA LEU A 210 -14.72 -8.84 -4.18
C LEU A 210 -14.02 -9.99 -3.44
N LEU A 211 -14.17 -11.25 -3.92
CA LEU A 211 -13.42 -12.38 -3.38
C LEU A 211 -11.91 -12.20 -3.61
N ILE A 212 -11.50 -11.81 -4.83
CA ILE A 212 -10.10 -11.50 -5.14
C ILE A 212 -9.58 -10.40 -4.21
N LEU A 213 -10.34 -9.32 -4.02
CA LEU A 213 -9.95 -8.22 -3.13
C LEU A 213 -9.79 -8.70 -1.68
N ALA A 214 -10.68 -9.54 -1.19
CA ALA A 214 -10.60 -10.08 0.17
C ALA A 214 -9.35 -10.95 0.37
N VAL A 215 -9.08 -11.88 -0.56
CA VAL A 215 -7.90 -12.77 -0.49
C VAL A 215 -6.61 -11.98 -0.71
N LEU A 216 -6.60 -11.00 -1.62
CA LEU A 216 -5.45 -10.09 -1.82
C LEU A 216 -5.18 -9.25 -0.58
N SER A 217 -6.21 -8.76 0.11
CA SER A 217 -6.04 -8.01 1.37
C SER A 217 -5.42 -8.89 2.45
N LEU A 218 -5.87 -10.14 2.59
CA LEU A 218 -5.26 -11.13 3.49
C LEU A 218 -3.80 -11.39 3.12
N GLN A 219 -3.51 -11.56 1.83
CA GLN A 219 -2.14 -11.78 1.32
C GLN A 219 -1.21 -10.62 1.67
N ILE A 220 -1.70 -9.37 1.56
CA ILE A 220 -0.94 -8.16 1.93
C ILE A 220 -0.66 -8.13 3.44
N ILE A 221 -1.65 -8.44 4.27
CA ILE A 221 -1.48 -8.52 5.73
C ILE A 221 -0.43 -9.59 6.09
N LEU A 222 -0.57 -10.80 5.55
CA LEU A 222 0.39 -11.88 5.78
C LEU A 222 1.80 -11.47 5.31
N GLY A 223 1.91 -10.80 4.15
CA GLY A 223 3.18 -10.26 3.64
C GLY A 223 3.83 -9.24 4.57
N GLY A 224 3.01 -8.39 5.20
CA GLY A 224 3.48 -7.45 6.23
C GLY A 224 4.08 -8.17 7.44
N VAL A 225 3.43 -9.26 7.90
CA VAL A 225 3.93 -10.08 9.01
C VAL A 225 5.20 -10.84 8.60
N VAL A 226 5.23 -11.48 7.41
CA VAL A 226 6.43 -12.14 6.86
C VAL A 226 7.62 -11.18 6.84
N SER A 227 7.41 -9.97 6.32
CA SER A 227 8.44 -8.93 6.29
C SER A 227 8.87 -8.52 7.70
N GLY A 228 7.90 -8.25 8.60
CA GLY A 228 8.17 -7.84 9.97
C GLY A 228 8.96 -8.86 10.79
N MET A 229 8.67 -10.15 10.61
CA MET A 229 9.36 -11.25 11.27
C MET A 229 10.65 -11.68 10.56
N LYS A 230 10.99 -11.08 9.40
CA LYS A 230 12.08 -11.53 8.54
C LYS A 230 12.00 -13.02 8.21
N ALA A 231 10.77 -13.56 8.10
CA ALA A 231 10.52 -14.99 7.99
C ALA A 231 11.19 -15.64 6.75
N GLY A 232 11.43 -14.86 5.68
CA GLY A 232 12.15 -15.33 4.48
C GLY A 232 13.56 -15.84 4.75
N LEU A 233 14.23 -15.37 5.82
CA LEU A 233 15.57 -15.82 6.19
C LEU A 233 15.60 -17.25 6.78
N PHE A 234 14.46 -17.72 7.32
CA PHE A 234 14.37 -19.04 7.94
C PHE A 234 14.19 -20.16 6.90
N TYR A 235 13.43 -19.89 5.84
CA TYR A 235 13.11 -20.86 4.79
C TYR A 235 13.30 -20.24 3.40
N PRO A 236 14.55 -20.02 2.95
CA PRO A 236 14.85 -19.32 1.70
C PRO A 236 14.72 -20.21 0.45
N THR A 237 14.02 -21.32 0.52
CA THR A 237 13.80 -22.25 -0.61
C THR A 237 12.38 -22.15 -1.18
N TRP A 238 12.21 -22.57 -2.42
CA TRP A 238 10.91 -22.66 -3.10
C TRP A 238 10.98 -23.77 -4.17
N PRO A 239 9.94 -24.62 -4.35
CA PRO A 239 8.58 -24.52 -3.79
C PRO A 239 8.45 -25.05 -2.36
N ASP A 240 9.37 -25.84 -1.88
CA ASP A 240 9.42 -26.37 -0.52
C ASP A 240 9.94 -25.33 0.52
N MET A 241 10.02 -25.76 1.77
CA MET A 241 10.56 -25.00 2.90
C MET A 241 11.71 -25.78 3.52
N ASN A 242 12.94 -25.62 2.96
CA ASN A 242 14.16 -26.36 3.33
C ASN A 242 14.02 -27.89 3.18
N GLY A 243 13.39 -28.35 2.09
CA GLY A 243 13.14 -29.76 1.80
C GLY A 243 11.82 -30.31 2.32
N GLU A 244 11.06 -29.53 3.09
CA GLU A 244 9.75 -29.94 3.63
C GLU A 244 8.62 -29.12 2.98
N TRP A 245 7.49 -29.76 2.68
CA TRP A 245 6.28 -29.05 2.22
C TRP A 245 5.58 -28.33 3.37
N VAL A 246 5.62 -28.94 4.56
CA VAL A 246 5.14 -28.36 5.81
C VAL A 246 6.26 -28.56 6.84
N PRO A 247 6.87 -27.50 7.36
CA PRO A 247 7.93 -27.61 8.35
C PRO A 247 7.49 -28.42 9.57
N ALA A 248 8.33 -29.39 10.00
CA ALA A 248 8.02 -30.30 11.10
C ALA A 248 7.60 -29.60 12.38
N ILE A 249 8.19 -28.43 12.68
CA ILE A 249 7.84 -27.60 13.83
C ILE A 249 6.35 -27.21 13.89
N LEU A 250 5.67 -27.14 12.75
CA LEU A 250 4.23 -26.82 12.67
C LEU A 250 3.35 -28.03 13.01
N LEU A 251 3.90 -29.23 12.98
CA LEU A 251 3.21 -30.50 13.31
C LEU A 251 3.29 -30.81 14.80
N GLU A 252 4.14 -30.11 15.54
CA GLU A 252 4.32 -30.28 16.98
C GLU A 252 3.23 -29.52 17.75
N GLY A 253 2.28 -30.23 18.38
CA GLY A 253 1.17 -29.64 19.11
C GLY A 253 1.60 -28.71 20.27
N SER A 254 2.77 -28.96 20.88
CA SER A 254 3.35 -28.13 21.93
C SER A 254 3.73 -26.71 21.48
N GLN A 255 4.00 -26.52 20.17
CA GLN A 255 4.36 -25.23 19.60
C GLN A 255 3.14 -24.30 19.43
N TRP A 256 1.92 -24.84 19.39
CA TRP A 256 0.68 -24.07 19.24
C TRP A 256 0.23 -23.47 20.55
N ASN A 257 1.01 -22.55 21.10
CA ASN A 257 0.76 -21.88 22.36
C ASN A 257 0.83 -20.36 22.20
N VAL A 258 0.18 -19.62 23.11
CA VAL A 258 0.07 -18.15 23.04
C VAL A 258 1.46 -17.48 23.07
N ASP A 259 2.42 -18.05 23.80
CA ASP A 259 3.74 -17.46 23.92
C ASP A 259 4.48 -17.41 22.60
N ASN A 260 4.37 -18.42 21.74
CA ASN A 260 4.98 -18.43 20.41
C ASN A 260 4.36 -17.34 19.49
N PHE A 261 3.10 -16.98 19.67
CA PHE A 261 2.47 -15.88 18.92
C PHE A 261 2.90 -14.50 19.44
N VAL A 262 3.02 -14.34 20.76
CA VAL A 262 3.39 -13.05 21.38
C VAL A 262 4.89 -12.81 21.27
N GLN A 263 5.70 -13.84 21.54
CA GLN A 263 7.17 -13.80 21.52
C GLN A 263 7.71 -14.43 20.23
N TYR A 264 7.13 -14.01 19.09
CA TYR A 264 7.39 -14.58 17.76
C TYR A 264 8.88 -14.59 17.34
N ASP A 265 9.74 -13.86 18.02
CA ASP A 265 11.20 -13.84 17.78
C ASP A 265 11.91 -15.06 18.41
N LYS A 266 11.23 -15.79 19.30
CA LYS A 266 11.78 -16.98 19.94
C LYS A 266 11.43 -18.23 19.12
N GLY A 267 12.45 -18.94 18.69
CA GLY A 267 12.27 -20.13 17.86
C GLY A 267 11.83 -19.85 16.43
N GLY A 268 11.65 -20.88 15.65
CA GLY A 268 11.28 -20.80 14.22
C GLY A 268 9.79 -20.93 13.94
N PHE A 269 8.94 -21.21 14.98
CA PHE A 269 7.51 -21.54 14.79
C PHE A 269 6.75 -20.48 14.02
N MET A 270 6.78 -19.22 14.48
CA MET A 270 6.03 -18.16 13.83
C MET A 270 6.58 -17.81 12.44
N ALA A 271 7.88 -17.89 12.23
CA ALA A 271 8.49 -17.72 10.91
C ALA A 271 8.02 -18.80 9.93
N ALA A 272 7.97 -20.07 10.36
CA ALA A 272 7.44 -21.18 9.57
C ALA A 272 5.94 -20.99 9.27
N PHE A 273 5.14 -20.72 10.30
CA PHE A 273 3.69 -20.58 10.19
C PHE A 273 3.29 -19.46 9.23
N ILE A 274 3.83 -18.27 9.44
CA ILE A 274 3.41 -17.10 8.64
C ILE A 274 3.90 -17.20 7.19
N GLN A 275 5.08 -17.80 6.97
CA GLN A 275 5.60 -17.98 5.63
C GLN A 275 4.79 -19.04 4.86
N LEU A 276 4.42 -20.16 5.51
CA LEU A 276 3.55 -21.17 4.91
C LEU A 276 2.16 -20.56 4.59
N ALA A 277 1.57 -19.85 5.53
CA ALA A 277 0.28 -19.18 5.33
C ALA A 277 0.31 -18.19 4.15
N HIS A 278 1.38 -17.40 4.03
CA HIS A 278 1.57 -16.45 2.92
C HIS A 278 1.69 -17.17 1.57
N ARG A 279 2.44 -18.28 1.50
CA ARG A 279 2.58 -19.10 0.28
C ARG A 279 1.24 -19.74 -0.11
N CYS A 280 0.55 -20.39 0.83
CA CYS A 280 -0.75 -21.01 0.58
C CYS A 280 -1.78 -19.99 0.09
N THR A 281 -1.80 -18.80 0.69
CA THR A 281 -2.71 -17.71 0.27
C THR A 281 -2.34 -17.19 -1.12
N ALA A 282 -1.05 -17.15 -1.48
CA ALA A 282 -0.59 -16.76 -2.84
C ALA A 282 -1.05 -17.80 -3.89
N TYR A 283 -0.95 -19.10 -3.60
CA TYR A 283 -1.46 -20.15 -4.49
C TYR A 283 -2.98 -20.06 -4.64
N LEU A 284 -3.70 -19.88 -3.53
CA LEU A 284 -5.15 -19.70 -3.54
C LEU A 284 -5.57 -18.47 -4.37
N LEU A 285 -4.90 -17.32 -4.17
CA LEU A 285 -5.14 -16.11 -4.94
C LEU A 285 -4.91 -16.33 -6.44
N THR A 286 -3.84 -17.03 -6.78
CA THR A 286 -3.52 -17.36 -8.19
C THR A 286 -4.62 -18.19 -8.82
N ILE A 287 -5.07 -19.25 -8.16
CA ILE A 287 -6.17 -20.11 -8.64
C ILE A 287 -7.45 -19.30 -8.83
N ILE A 288 -7.83 -18.48 -7.84
CA ILE A 288 -9.05 -17.66 -7.90
C ILE A 288 -8.97 -16.65 -9.05
N VAL A 289 -7.83 -15.97 -9.23
CA VAL A 289 -7.64 -14.98 -10.31
C VAL A 289 -7.70 -15.65 -11.68
N LEU A 290 -7.07 -16.81 -11.86
CA LEU A 290 -7.15 -17.57 -13.11
C LEU A 290 -8.58 -18.02 -13.41
N ALA A 291 -9.28 -18.61 -12.44
CA ALA A 291 -10.68 -19.00 -12.58
C ALA A 291 -11.59 -17.81 -12.92
N TYR A 292 -11.35 -16.67 -12.25
CA TYR A 292 -12.07 -15.43 -12.53
C TYR A 292 -11.81 -14.92 -13.95
N PHE A 293 -10.55 -14.91 -14.40
CA PHE A 293 -10.17 -14.49 -15.74
C PHE A 293 -10.90 -15.30 -16.82
N PHE A 294 -10.79 -16.64 -16.77
CA PHE A 294 -11.44 -17.50 -17.76
C PHE A 294 -12.96 -17.39 -17.74
N ARG A 295 -13.56 -17.20 -16.55
CA ARG A 295 -15.00 -16.98 -16.44
C ARG A 295 -15.43 -15.65 -17.02
N ALA A 296 -14.70 -14.56 -16.71
CA ALA A 296 -15.01 -13.23 -17.20
C ALA A 296 -14.88 -13.12 -18.73
N LYS A 297 -13.89 -13.82 -19.33
CA LYS A 297 -13.69 -13.87 -20.79
C LYS A 297 -14.84 -14.51 -21.56
N LYS A 298 -15.68 -15.29 -20.91
CA LYS A 298 -16.90 -15.89 -21.51
C LYS A 298 -18.11 -14.95 -21.45
N MET A 299 -17.97 -13.77 -20.85
CA MET A 299 -19.06 -12.81 -20.67
C MET A 299 -18.88 -11.60 -21.60
N LEU A 300 -20.00 -10.89 -21.85
CA LEU A 300 -19.94 -9.59 -22.55
C LEU A 300 -19.39 -8.55 -21.58
N ILE A 301 -18.20 -8.04 -21.90
CA ILE A 301 -17.45 -7.06 -21.10
C ILE A 301 -17.00 -5.90 -21.98
N THR A 302 -16.73 -4.75 -21.35
CA THR A 302 -16.19 -3.57 -22.03
C THR A 302 -14.70 -3.76 -22.40
N LYS A 303 -14.21 -2.94 -23.32
CA LYS A 303 -12.78 -2.95 -23.70
C LYS A 303 -11.88 -2.62 -22.51
N GLU A 304 -12.29 -1.66 -21.68
CA GLU A 304 -11.58 -1.21 -20.47
C GLU A 304 -11.53 -2.31 -19.41
N PHE A 305 -12.63 -3.05 -19.23
CA PHE A 305 -12.66 -4.17 -18.31
C PHE A 305 -11.78 -5.32 -18.80
N ASN A 306 -11.82 -5.61 -20.11
CA ASN A 306 -10.97 -6.63 -20.71
C ASN A 306 -9.48 -6.28 -20.59
N LEU A 307 -9.11 -5.01 -20.80
CA LEU A 307 -7.74 -4.53 -20.53
C LEU A 307 -7.36 -4.75 -19.08
N GLY A 308 -8.22 -4.38 -18.14
CA GLY A 308 -8.02 -4.61 -16.71
C GLY A 308 -7.80 -6.08 -16.34
N LEU A 309 -8.49 -7.03 -17.02
CA LEU A 309 -8.26 -8.46 -16.84
C LEU A 309 -6.85 -8.91 -17.27
N TYR A 310 -6.37 -8.43 -18.41
CA TYR A 310 -5.00 -8.72 -18.86
C TYR A 310 -3.96 -8.11 -17.93
N MET A 311 -4.17 -6.87 -17.50
CA MET A 311 -3.30 -6.22 -16.50
C MET A 311 -3.28 -7.03 -15.19
N LEU A 312 -4.43 -7.56 -14.74
CA LEU A 312 -4.53 -8.38 -13.53
C LEU A 312 -3.67 -9.64 -13.63
N ILE A 313 -3.78 -10.39 -14.73
CA ILE A 313 -2.97 -11.61 -14.95
C ILE A 313 -1.48 -11.27 -15.05
N SER A 314 -1.13 -10.29 -15.87
CA SER A 314 0.28 -9.90 -16.08
C SER A 314 0.93 -9.47 -14.76
N MET A 315 0.22 -8.62 -13.98
CA MET A 315 0.74 -8.14 -12.71
C MET A 315 0.80 -9.25 -11.65
N LEU A 316 -0.15 -10.20 -11.67
CA LEU A 316 -0.10 -11.35 -10.79
C LEU A 316 1.13 -12.22 -11.06
N VAL A 317 1.44 -12.50 -12.33
CA VAL A 317 2.65 -13.25 -12.70
C VAL A 317 3.90 -12.52 -12.21
N ILE A 318 4.01 -11.23 -12.48
CA ILE A 318 5.13 -10.41 -12.00
C ILE A 318 5.23 -10.47 -10.48
N GLN A 319 4.12 -10.34 -9.77
CA GLN A 319 4.07 -10.33 -8.31
C GLN A 319 4.51 -11.66 -7.70
N VAL A 320 4.08 -12.78 -8.28
CA VAL A 320 4.50 -14.13 -7.85
C VAL A 320 6.01 -14.31 -8.09
N LEU A 321 6.51 -13.95 -9.27
CA LEU A 321 7.94 -14.04 -9.57
C LEU A 321 8.78 -13.15 -8.64
N LEU A 322 8.36 -11.91 -8.40
CA LEU A 322 9.04 -11.03 -7.44
C LEU A 322 9.10 -11.64 -6.04
N GLY A 323 8.01 -12.29 -5.59
CA GLY A 323 7.98 -12.98 -4.30
C GLY A 323 8.96 -14.15 -4.24
N ILE A 324 8.96 -15.00 -5.27
CA ILE A 324 9.88 -16.16 -5.37
C ILE A 324 11.33 -15.68 -5.41
N PHE A 325 11.66 -14.69 -6.26
CA PHE A 325 13.02 -14.18 -6.36
C PHE A 325 13.48 -13.47 -5.08
N THR A 326 12.57 -12.71 -4.42
CA THR A 326 12.89 -12.13 -3.10
C THR A 326 13.27 -13.22 -2.11
N LEU A 327 12.50 -14.31 -2.07
CA LEU A 327 12.72 -15.41 -1.16
C LEU A 327 14.03 -16.15 -1.45
N LEU A 328 14.24 -16.58 -2.69
CA LEU A 328 15.45 -17.35 -3.10
C LEU A 328 16.76 -16.56 -2.90
N ASN A 329 16.69 -15.24 -2.91
CA ASN A 329 17.82 -14.35 -2.64
C ASN A 329 17.90 -13.88 -1.18
N SER A 330 17.07 -14.42 -0.28
CA SER A 330 17.11 -14.10 1.16
C SER A 330 18.14 -14.95 1.91
N LEU A 331 19.37 -15.01 1.39
CA LEU A 331 20.49 -15.74 1.99
C LEU A 331 21.29 -14.80 2.92
N GLY A 332 21.06 -14.92 4.23
CA GLY A 332 21.70 -14.08 5.25
C GLY A 332 21.11 -12.68 5.39
N SER A 333 20.62 -12.08 4.31
CA SER A 333 19.92 -10.78 4.32
C SER A 333 18.78 -10.78 3.29
N ILE A 334 17.77 -9.94 3.53
CA ILE A 334 16.66 -9.77 2.57
C ILE A 334 17.11 -8.80 1.47
N PRO A 335 16.99 -9.16 0.18
CA PRO A 335 17.38 -8.28 -0.93
C PRO A 335 16.47 -7.06 -1.00
N VAL A 336 17.02 -5.87 -0.67
CA VAL A 336 16.24 -4.62 -0.55
C VAL A 336 15.47 -4.31 -1.82
N GLY A 337 16.13 -4.34 -2.98
CA GLY A 337 15.51 -4.01 -4.26
C GLY A 337 14.32 -4.92 -4.61
N LEU A 338 14.51 -6.25 -4.50
CA LEU A 338 13.44 -7.22 -4.78
C LEU A 338 12.29 -7.10 -3.79
N GLY A 339 12.59 -6.96 -2.49
CA GLY A 339 11.57 -6.79 -1.45
C GLY A 339 10.73 -5.53 -1.65
N VAL A 340 11.37 -4.41 -2.00
CA VAL A 340 10.69 -3.14 -2.31
C VAL A 340 9.84 -3.24 -3.58
N MET A 341 10.36 -3.88 -4.64
CA MET A 341 9.60 -4.13 -5.85
C MET A 341 8.39 -5.03 -5.61
N HIS A 342 8.54 -6.08 -4.79
CA HIS A 342 7.42 -6.95 -4.40
C HIS A 342 6.35 -6.18 -3.60
N GLN A 343 6.75 -5.30 -2.68
CA GLN A 343 5.82 -4.45 -1.92
C GLN A 343 5.11 -3.42 -2.83
N GLY A 344 5.85 -2.73 -3.71
CA GLY A 344 5.28 -1.79 -4.68
C GLY A 344 4.36 -2.47 -5.69
N GLY A 345 4.73 -3.66 -6.13
CA GLY A 345 3.91 -4.50 -7.02
C GLY A 345 2.57 -4.88 -6.40
N ALA A 346 2.51 -5.12 -5.09
CA ALA A 346 1.27 -5.38 -4.39
C ALA A 346 0.29 -4.18 -4.46
N LEU A 347 0.80 -2.93 -4.38
CA LEU A 347 -0.02 -1.72 -4.59
C LEU A 347 -0.55 -1.63 -6.02
N ILE A 348 0.27 -1.96 -7.01
CA ILE A 348 -0.16 -1.95 -8.42
C ILE A 348 -1.22 -3.02 -8.65
N LEU A 349 -1.03 -4.24 -8.14
CA LEU A 349 -2.02 -5.32 -8.23
C LEU A 349 -3.34 -4.93 -7.57
N LEU A 350 -3.29 -4.33 -6.38
CA LEU A 350 -4.46 -3.80 -5.67
C LEU A 350 -5.16 -2.70 -6.49
N SER A 351 -4.40 -1.82 -7.14
CA SER A 351 -4.95 -0.75 -7.99
C SER A 351 -5.74 -1.31 -9.18
N ILE A 352 -5.24 -2.38 -9.79
CA ILE A 352 -5.92 -3.06 -10.91
C ILE A 352 -7.22 -3.73 -10.42
N VAL A 353 -7.18 -4.40 -9.26
CA VAL A 353 -8.37 -5.01 -8.65
C VAL A 353 -9.43 -3.95 -8.34
N LEU A 354 -9.03 -2.80 -7.77
CA LEU A 354 -9.92 -1.68 -7.49
C LEU A 354 -10.46 -1.02 -8.77
N PHE A 355 -9.67 -0.95 -9.85
CA PHE A 355 -10.12 -0.45 -11.14
C PHE A 355 -11.19 -1.36 -11.76
N LEU A 356 -11.02 -2.68 -11.70
CA LEU A 356 -12.05 -3.64 -12.13
C LEU A 356 -13.31 -3.53 -11.27
N LEU A 357 -13.15 -3.41 -9.95
CA LEU A 357 -14.28 -3.23 -9.03
C LEU A 357 -15.02 -1.90 -9.29
N PHE A 358 -14.31 -0.85 -9.64
CA PHE A 358 -14.89 0.46 -9.95
C PHE A 358 -15.82 0.40 -11.17
N GLN A 359 -15.51 -0.42 -12.17
CA GLN A 359 -16.37 -0.66 -13.32
C GLN A 359 -17.61 -1.52 -12.97
N LEU A 360 -17.62 -2.19 -11.83
CA LEU A 360 -18.74 -3.01 -11.33
C LEU A 360 -19.53 -2.30 -10.19
N ARG A 361 -19.34 -0.99 -10.01
CA ARG A 361 -20.04 -0.20 -8.99
C ARG A 361 -21.54 -0.09 -9.30
N ASN A 362 -22.36 0.15 -8.28
CA ASN A 362 -23.79 0.39 -8.49
C ASN A 362 -24.03 1.85 -8.91
N VAL A 363 -24.74 2.07 -10.00
CA VAL A 363 -25.08 3.44 -10.51
C VAL A 363 -26.23 4.09 -9.74
N LYS A 364 -27.07 3.30 -9.05
CA LYS A 364 -28.31 3.77 -8.40
C LYS A 364 -28.16 4.99 -7.45
N ASN A 365 -26.96 5.37 -7.05
CA ASN A 365 -26.76 6.49 -6.12
C ASN A 365 -26.47 7.85 -6.80
N TYR A 366 -26.39 7.91 -8.13
CA TYR A 366 -26.10 9.18 -8.83
C TYR A 366 -27.35 9.80 -9.46
N GLU A 367 -28.32 9.02 -9.91
CA GLU A 367 -29.58 9.52 -10.51
C GLU A 367 -30.53 10.17 -9.48
N ASN A 368 -30.44 9.76 -8.20
CA ASN A 368 -31.24 10.37 -7.14
C ASN A 368 -30.82 11.80 -6.76
N VAL A 369 -29.63 12.27 -7.18
CA VAL A 369 -29.18 13.63 -6.91
C VAL A 369 -29.70 14.60 -7.98
N GLU A 370 -29.86 14.17 -9.23
CA GLU A 370 -30.43 14.99 -10.30
C GLU A 370 -31.93 15.22 -10.12
N ASN A 371 -32.65 14.23 -9.59
CA ASN A 371 -34.11 14.39 -9.32
C ASN A 371 -34.42 15.27 -8.11
N TYR A 372 -33.44 15.59 -7.25
CA TYR A 372 -33.62 16.55 -6.16
C TYR A 372 -33.27 18.00 -6.55
N VAL A 373 -32.46 18.20 -7.59
CA VAL A 373 -32.12 19.57 -8.07
C VAL A 373 -33.13 20.10 -9.05
N GLY A 374 -33.91 19.24 -9.71
CA GLY A 374 -34.98 19.64 -10.63
C GLY A 374 -36.33 19.99 -9.96
N LYS A 375 -36.38 19.97 -8.62
CA LYS A 375 -37.61 20.31 -7.84
C LYS A 375 -37.40 21.45 -6.84
N LEU A 376 -36.37 22.23 -6.99
CA LEU A 376 -36.16 23.55 -6.35
C LEU A 376 -35.96 24.59 -7.43
#